data_4c81623915b65eaa57df026432bc4fac
#
_entry.id   4c81623915b65eaa57df026432bc4fac
#
_cell.length_a   1.000
_cell.length_b   1.000
_cell.length_c   1.000
_cell.angle_alpha   90.00
_cell.angle_beta   90.00
_cell.angle_gamma   90.00
#
_symmetry.space_group_name_H-M   'P 1'
#
loop_
_entity.id
_entity.type
_entity.pdbx_description
1 polymer ?
#
loop_
_entity_poly.entity_id
_entity_poly.type
_entity_poly.pdbx_seq_one_letter_code
_entity_poly.pdbx_strand_id
1 'polypeptide(L)'
;MFKDKVLMITGGTGSFGNTVLKRFLSTQVREIRIFSRDEKKQEEMRISLNHPKLKFYIGDVRDYDSIHHAMKGVDYVFHAAALKQVPSCEFYPMEAVRTNIEGTENVMNAATASRVKRVVVLSTDKAVYPINAMGISKAMSEKLMVAKSRMQDENETVLCATRYGNVMASRGSVIPLFISQIKEGKALTVTDPNMTRFLMSLEDSVDLVLYAFEHGRQGDIFVQKAPASTVADLAQALTEMFGGTEKAQIIGTRHGEKLYESLISREEMAHAEDMGDYYRIPADNRDLNYAKYFSDGDEVISHAEDYTSHSTNRLNVKEIKTLLMKLDFIKEEMNA
;
A
#
# COMPACT_ATOMS: atom_id res chain seq x y z
N MET A 1 -7.74 -17.42 -12.89
CA MET A 1 -8.29 -17.12 -11.56
C MET A 1 -9.54 -16.24 -11.63
N PHE A 2 -9.53 -15.09 -12.31
CA PHE A 2 -10.61 -14.08 -12.28
C PHE A 2 -11.71 -14.25 -13.33
N LYS A 3 -11.63 -15.26 -14.22
CA LYS A 3 -12.64 -15.47 -15.24
C LYS A 3 -14.02 -15.69 -14.63
N ASP A 4 -15.01 -14.91 -15.10
CA ASP A 4 -16.41 -14.92 -14.67
C ASP A 4 -16.63 -14.61 -13.18
N LYS A 5 -15.65 -13.93 -12.51
CA LYS A 5 -15.68 -13.58 -11.09
C LYS A 5 -16.09 -12.11 -10.85
N VAL A 6 -16.52 -11.85 -9.64
CA VAL A 6 -16.84 -10.50 -9.14
C VAL A 6 -15.74 -10.06 -8.20
N LEU A 7 -15.09 -8.93 -8.54
CA LEU A 7 -14.11 -8.26 -7.71
C LEU A 7 -14.73 -7.02 -7.07
N MET A 8 -14.57 -6.85 -5.76
CA MET A 8 -14.86 -5.59 -5.09
C MET A 8 -13.56 -4.84 -4.76
N ILE A 9 -13.55 -3.54 -5.00
CA ILE A 9 -12.46 -2.63 -4.62
C ILE A 9 -13.04 -1.58 -3.67
N THR A 10 -12.71 -1.68 -2.39
CA THR A 10 -13.06 -0.62 -1.44
C THR A 10 -12.05 0.51 -1.56
N GLY A 11 -12.50 1.76 -1.49
CA GLY A 11 -11.64 2.91 -1.78
C GLY A 11 -11.21 3.00 -3.26
N GLY A 12 -11.94 2.35 -4.16
CA GLY A 12 -11.63 2.25 -5.58
C GLY A 12 -11.57 3.58 -6.33
N THR A 13 -12.13 4.66 -5.78
CA THR A 13 -12.03 6.02 -6.32
C THR A 13 -10.69 6.72 -5.97
N GLY A 14 -9.87 6.13 -5.11
CA GLY A 14 -8.52 6.61 -4.80
C GLY A 14 -7.54 6.26 -5.92
N SER A 15 -6.35 6.91 -5.94
CA SER A 15 -5.34 6.70 -6.99
C SER A 15 -4.97 5.22 -7.14
N PHE A 16 -4.67 4.53 -6.05
CA PHE A 16 -4.28 3.13 -6.08
C PHE A 16 -5.44 2.22 -6.54
N GLY A 17 -6.63 2.39 -5.93
CA GLY A 17 -7.81 1.61 -6.31
C GLY A 17 -8.18 1.78 -7.78
N ASN A 18 -8.01 2.97 -8.34
CA ASN A 18 -8.24 3.26 -9.76
C ASN A 18 -7.22 2.53 -10.66
N THR A 19 -5.95 2.43 -10.27
CA THR A 19 -4.96 1.68 -11.06
C THR A 19 -5.23 0.18 -11.03
N VAL A 20 -5.56 -0.36 -9.85
CA VAL A 20 -6.02 -1.76 -9.73
C VAL A 20 -7.24 -2.00 -10.61
N LEU A 21 -8.23 -1.10 -10.57
CA LEU A 21 -9.41 -1.17 -11.42
C LEU A 21 -9.03 -1.26 -12.91
N LYS A 22 -8.18 -0.34 -13.40
CA LYS A 22 -7.77 -0.32 -14.83
C LYS A 22 -7.09 -1.62 -15.24
N ARG A 23 -6.24 -2.20 -14.39
CA ARG A 23 -5.60 -3.49 -14.65
C ARG A 23 -6.63 -4.61 -14.76
N PHE A 24 -7.64 -4.64 -13.89
CA PHE A 24 -8.67 -5.67 -13.91
C PHE A 24 -9.68 -5.51 -15.05
N LEU A 25 -9.89 -4.32 -15.59
CA LEU A 25 -10.77 -4.10 -16.74
C LEU A 25 -10.32 -4.89 -17.98
N SER A 26 -9.01 -5.06 -18.17
CA SER A 26 -8.43 -5.86 -19.26
C SER A 26 -8.52 -7.37 -19.05
N THR A 27 -8.94 -7.83 -17.86
CA THR A 27 -9.08 -9.25 -17.52
C THR A 27 -10.47 -9.79 -17.88
N GLN A 28 -10.67 -11.10 -17.71
CA GLN A 28 -11.96 -11.76 -17.92
C GLN A 28 -12.88 -11.71 -16.69
N VAL A 29 -12.68 -10.73 -15.79
CA VAL A 29 -13.64 -10.55 -14.68
C VAL A 29 -15.02 -10.21 -15.22
N ARG A 30 -16.05 -10.74 -14.58
CA ARG A 30 -17.46 -10.49 -14.94
C ARG A 30 -17.91 -9.10 -14.51
N GLU A 31 -17.54 -8.72 -13.28
CA GLU A 31 -18.00 -7.48 -12.64
C GLU A 31 -16.92 -6.94 -11.70
N ILE A 32 -16.78 -5.62 -11.67
CA ILE A 32 -15.93 -4.91 -10.69
C ILE A 32 -16.82 -3.93 -9.93
N ARG A 33 -16.90 -4.12 -8.62
CA ARG A 33 -17.63 -3.23 -7.70
C ARG A 33 -16.70 -2.21 -7.08
N ILE A 34 -17.01 -0.94 -7.29
CA ILE A 34 -16.33 0.19 -6.66
C ILE A 34 -17.14 0.60 -5.44
N PHE A 35 -16.58 0.40 -4.25
CA PHE A 35 -17.22 0.78 -2.99
C PHE A 35 -16.48 1.96 -2.38
N SER A 36 -17.12 3.10 -2.24
CA SER A 36 -16.55 4.29 -1.61
C SER A 36 -17.64 5.27 -1.14
N ARG A 37 -17.25 6.20 -0.26
CA ARG A 37 -18.14 7.27 0.25
C ARG A 37 -18.32 8.44 -0.71
N ASP A 38 -17.37 8.61 -1.64
CA ASP A 38 -17.27 9.80 -2.48
C ASP A 38 -18.11 9.64 -3.74
N GLU A 39 -19.36 10.11 -3.67
CA GLU A 39 -20.32 10.09 -4.76
C GLU A 39 -19.78 10.82 -6.00
N LYS A 40 -19.18 12.01 -5.81
CA LYS A 40 -18.66 12.81 -6.92
C LYS A 40 -17.60 12.06 -7.70
N LYS A 41 -16.62 11.46 -7.01
CA LYS A 41 -15.56 10.68 -7.67
C LYS A 41 -16.10 9.41 -8.33
N GLN A 42 -17.14 8.78 -7.77
CA GLN A 42 -17.80 7.65 -8.41
C GLN A 42 -18.50 8.08 -9.71
N GLU A 43 -19.19 9.21 -9.71
CA GLU A 43 -19.83 9.77 -10.91
C GLU A 43 -18.80 10.14 -11.98
N GLU A 44 -17.74 10.85 -11.62
CA GLU A 44 -16.64 11.18 -12.53
C GLU A 44 -16.01 9.92 -13.15
N MET A 45 -15.79 8.89 -12.34
CA MET A 45 -15.24 7.61 -12.79
C MET A 45 -16.22 6.86 -13.69
N ARG A 46 -17.51 6.86 -13.37
CA ARG A 46 -18.57 6.24 -14.16
C ARG A 46 -18.65 6.85 -15.55
N ILE A 47 -18.60 8.17 -15.63
CA ILE A 47 -18.65 8.92 -16.91
C ILE A 47 -17.37 8.69 -17.72
N SER A 48 -16.20 8.83 -17.09
CA SER A 48 -14.91 8.75 -17.80
C SER A 48 -14.58 7.35 -18.32
N LEU A 49 -14.92 6.30 -17.56
CA LEU A 49 -14.62 4.92 -17.95
C LEU A 49 -15.74 4.28 -18.77
N ASN A 50 -16.99 4.64 -18.53
CA ASN A 50 -18.19 4.15 -19.22
C ASN A 50 -18.12 2.65 -19.60
N HIS A 51 -17.83 1.79 -18.64
CA HIS A 51 -17.53 0.38 -18.90
C HIS A 51 -18.60 -0.54 -18.28
N PRO A 52 -19.18 -1.53 -19.02
CA PRO A 52 -20.33 -2.33 -18.54
C PRO A 52 -20.01 -3.24 -17.36
N LYS A 53 -18.75 -3.62 -17.16
CA LYS A 53 -18.33 -4.43 -15.99
C LYS A 53 -18.35 -3.64 -14.67
N LEU A 54 -18.39 -2.30 -14.71
CA LEU A 54 -18.31 -1.47 -13.52
C LEU A 54 -19.69 -1.32 -12.85
N LYS A 55 -19.70 -1.52 -11.54
CA LYS A 55 -20.83 -1.25 -10.65
C LYS A 55 -20.35 -0.38 -9.48
N PHE A 56 -21.09 0.66 -9.20
CA PHE A 56 -20.75 1.64 -8.18
C PHE A 56 -21.67 1.50 -6.98
N TYR A 57 -21.06 1.43 -5.80
CA TYR A 57 -21.75 1.32 -4.52
C TYR A 57 -21.29 2.46 -3.61
N ILE A 58 -22.21 3.34 -3.25
CA ILE A 58 -21.96 4.38 -2.26
C ILE A 58 -22.12 3.74 -0.88
N GLY A 59 -21.07 3.84 -0.06
CA GLY A 59 -21.11 3.29 1.30
C GLY A 59 -19.81 3.55 2.06
N ASP A 60 -19.85 3.29 3.35
CA ASP A 60 -18.75 3.51 4.28
C ASP A 60 -18.27 2.19 4.89
N VAL A 61 -16.98 1.90 4.85
CA VAL A 61 -16.39 0.68 5.47
C VAL A 61 -16.56 0.68 7.00
N ARG A 62 -16.78 1.84 7.61
CA ARG A 62 -17.07 1.97 9.05
C ARG A 62 -18.45 1.45 9.43
N ASP A 63 -19.33 1.26 8.47
CA ASP A 63 -20.67 0.71 8.61
C ASP A 63 -20.70 -0.72 8.06
N TYR A 64 -20.83 -1.69 8.98
CA TYR A 64 -20.86 -3.12 8.64
C TYR A 64 -22.02 -3.46 7.70
N ASP A 65 -23.21 -2.94 7.94
CA ASP A 65 -24.38 -3.28 7.14
C ASP A 65 -24.22 -2.78 5.70
N SER A 66 -23.68 -1.58 5.53
CA SER A 66 -23.40 -0.99 4.23
C SER A 66 -22.44 -1.85 3.40
N ILE A 67 -21.32 -2.27 3.98
CA ILE A 67 -20.34 -3.11 3.28
C ILE A 67 -20.86 -4.53 3.07
N HIS A 68 -21.58 -5.11 4.03
CA HIS A 68 -22.14 -6.46 3.94
C HIS A 68 -23.17 -6.56 2.82
N HIS A 69 -24.08 -5.58 2.66
CA HIS A 69 -25.01 -5.56 1.55
C HIS A 69 -24.32 -5.52 0.18
N ALA A 70 -23.27 -4.71 0.06
CA ALA A 70 -22.50 -4.62 -1.18
C ALA A 70 -21.66 -5.88 -1.48
N MET A 71 -21.37 -6.72 -0.46
CA MET A 71 -20.53 -7.92 -0.56
C MET A 71 -21.24 -9.13 -1.18
N LYS A 72 -22.56 -9.11 -1.31
CA LYS A 72 -23.36 -10.23 -1.83
C LYS A 72 -22.88 -10.69 -3.21
N GLY A 73 -22.42 -11.95 -3.33
CA GLY A 73 -21.97 -12.53 -4.59
C GLY A 73 -20.60 -12.04 -5.07
N VAL A 74 -19.81 -11.39 -4.21
CA VAL A 74 -18.42 -11.03 -4.46
C VAL A 74 -17.53 -12.26 -4.28
N ASP A 75 -16.60 -12.49 -5.23
CA ASP A 75 -15.62 -13.58 -5.15
C ASP A 75 -14.29 -13.10 -4.53
N TYR A 76 -13.85 -11.87 -4.81
CA TYR A 76 -12.58 -11.30 -4.40
C TYR A 76 -12.73 -9.88 -3.91
N VAL A 77 -11.98 -9.50 -2.88
CA VAL A 77 -11.96 -8.15 -2.33
C VAL A 77 -10.54 -7.60 -2.29
N PHE A 78 -10.34 -6.44 -2.89
CA PHE A 78 -9.18 -5.61 -2.63
C PHE A 78 -9.59 -4.46 -1.70
N HIS A 79 -9.08 -4.49 -0.48
CA HIS A 79 -9.41 -3.49 0.54
C HIS A 79 -8.37 -2.38 0.57
N ALA A 80 -8.66 -1.26 -0.12
CA ALA A 80 -7.79 -0.08 -0.19
C ALA A 80 -8.40 1.18 0.46
N ALA A 81 -9.58 1.08 1.06
CA ALA A 81 -10.18 2.18 1.79
C ALA A 81 -9.42 2.46 3.08
N ALA A 82 -8.80 3.62 3.20
CA ALA A 82 -8.04 4.02 4.37
C ALA A 82 -7.85 5.55 4.44
N LEU A 83 -7.61 6.07 5.62
CA LEU A 83 -6.95 7.36 5.82
C LEU A 83 -5.43 7.16 5.73
N LYS A 84 -4.77 7.92 4.85
CA LYS A 84 -3.34 7.75 4.56
C LYS A 84 -2.45 8.96 4.85
N GLN A 85 -3.06 10.11 5.08
CA GLN A 85 -2.33 11.34 5.34
C GLN A 85 -1.89 11.40 6.80
N VAL A 86 -0.56 11.42 7.03
CA VAL A 86 0.00 11.45 8.38
C VAL A 86 -0.54 12.62 9.19
N PRO A 87 -0.50 13.91 8.74
CA PRO A 87 -1.03 15.01 9.52
C PRO A 87 -2.50 14.83 9.90
N SER A 88 -3.34 14.39 8.97
CA SER A 88 -4.77 14.19 9.25
C SER A 88 -5.01 13.11 10.31
N CYS A 89 -4.22 12.04 10.28
CA CYS A 89 -4.34 10.97 11.28
C CYS A 89 -3.81 11.41 12.66
N GLU A 90 -2.77 12.25 12.71
CA GLU A 90 -2.27 12.82 13.96
C GLU A 90 -3.30 13.73 14.63
N PHE A 91 -3.96 14.59 13.85
CA PHE A 91 -4.99 15.50 14.39
C PHE A 91 -6.32 14.80 14.68
N TYR A 92 -6.64 13.73 13.96
CA TYR A 92 -7.90 12.99 14.09
C TYR A 92 -7.66 11.47 14.24
N PRO A 93 -6.94 11.04 15.30
CA PRO A 93 -6.54 9.63 15.45
C PRO A 93 -7.73 8.68 15.52
N MET A 94 -8.85 9.08 16.12
CA MET A 94 -10.05 8.25 16.17
C MET A 94 -10.69 8.02 14.80
N GLU A 95 -10.54 8.95 13.85
CA GLU A 95 -10.99 8.71 12.48
C GLU A 95 -10.09 7.68 11.77
N ALA A 96 -8.78 7.67 12.09
CA ALA A 96 -7.88 6.61 11.64
C ALA A 96 -8.25 5.25 12.26
N VAL A 97 -8.57 5.19 13.55
CA VAL A 97 -9.06 3.97 14.23
C VAL A 97 -10.33 3.46 13.52
N ARG A 98 -11.36 4.30 13.40
CA ARG A 98 -12.64 3.91 12.78
C ARG A 98 -12.50 3.46 11.33
N THR A 99 -11.66 4.14 10.54
CA THR A 99 -11.52 3.82 9.11
C THR A 99 -10.54 2.69 8.86
N ASN A 100 -9.32 2.77 9.44
CA ASN A 100 -8.25 1.84 9.12
C ASN A 100 -8.34 0.55 9.92
N ILE A 101 -8.83 0.60 11.17
CA ILE A 101 -8.92 -0.56 12.06
C ILE A 101 -10.32 -1.18 11.98
N GLU A 102 -11.35 -0.49 12.47
CA GLU A 102 -12.73 -0.99 12.50
C GLU A 102 -13.28 -1.22 11.08
N GLY A 103 -12.96 -0.31 10.15
CA GLY A 103 -13.34 -0.47 8.75
C GLY A 103 -12.72 -1.69 8.09
N THR A 104 -11.45 -2.00 8.39
CA THR A 104 -10.80 -3.24 7.90
C THR A 104 -11.45 -4.47 8.53
N GLU A 105 -11.76 -4.43 9.83
CA GLU A 105 -12.47 -5.50 10.51
C GLU A 105 -13.85 -5.76 9.90
N ASN A 106 -14.64 -4.71 9.67
CA ASN A 106 -15.94 -4.80 9.03
C ASN A 106 -15.87 -5.44 7.65
N VAL A 107 -14.89 -5.04 6.83
CA VAL A 107 -14.68 -5.63 5.49
C VAL A 107 -14.36 -7.12 5.59
N MET A 108 -13.46 -7.52 6.49
CA MET A 108 -13.14 -8.94 6.69
C MET A 108 -14.33 -9.74 7.21
N ASN A 109 -15.10 -9.20 8.17
CA ASN A 109 -16.31 -9.82 8.71
C ASN A 109 -17.35 -10.01 7.61
N ALA A 110 -17.63 -8.98 6.83
CA ALA A 110 -18.59 -9.03 5.72
C ALA A 110 -18.13 -10.03 4.63
N ALA A 111 -16.84 -10.09 4.34
CA ALA A 111 -16.27 -11.01 3.37
C ALA A 111 -16.43 -12.47 3.83
N THR A 112 -16.11 -12.77 5.09
CA THR A 112 -16.27 -14.11 5.67
C THR A 112 -17.75 -14.51 5.67
N ALA A 113 -18.66 -13.64 6.15
CA ALA A 113 -20.09 -13.89 6.16
C ALA A 113 -20.68 -14.12 4.75
N SER A 114 -20.10 -13.46 3.72
CA SER A 114 -20.50 -13.60 2.32
C SER A 114 -19.76 -14.71 1.56
N ARG A 115 -18.88 -15.47 2.22
CA ARG A 115 -18.06 -16.53 1.63
C ARG A 115 -17.19 -16.04 0.44
N VAL A 116 -16.64 -14.84 0.57
CA VAL A 116 -15.64 -14.32 -0.37
C VAL A 116 -14.43 -15.25 -0.37
N LYS A 117 -13.88 -15.56 -1.53
CA LYS A 117 -12.75 -16.49 -1.64
C LYS A 117 -11.47 -15.92 -1.05
N ARG A 118 -11.21 -14.64 -1.30
CA ARG A 118 -9.98 -13.99 -0.80
C ARG A 118 -10.15 -12.49 -0.63
N VAL A 119 -9.61 -11.99 0.46
CA VAL A 119 -9.46 -10.57 0.76
C VAL A 119 -7.98 -10.23 0.78
N VAL A 120 -7.57 -9.23 -0.01
CA VAL A 120 -6.23 -8.65 0.06
C VAL A 120 -6.34 -7.28 0.72
N VAL A 121 -5.76 -7.13 1.90
CA VAL A 121 -5.73 -5.87 2.67
C VAL A 121 -4.50 -5.06 2.28
N LEU A 122 -4.70 -3.81 1.91
CA LEU A 122 -3.62 -2.91 1.56
C LEU A 122 -2.93 -2.35 2.80
N SER A 123 -1.61 -2.57 2.94
CA SER A 123 -0.79 -2.01 4.00
C SER A 123 0.36 -1.14 3.45
N THR A 124 1.37 -0.82 4.26
CA THR A 124 2.40 0.16 3.96
C THR A 124 3.67 -0.08 4.80
N ASP A 125 4.82 0.40 4.32
CA ASP A 125 6.08 0.49 5.05
C ASP A 125 5.94 1.20 6.41
N LYS A 126 4.98 2.13 6.53
CA LYS A 126 4.73 2.88 7.77
C LYS A 126 4.09 2.05 8.89
N ALA A 127 3.61 0.84 8.56
CA ALA A 127 3.14 -0.14 9.55
C ALA A 127 4.30 -0.85 10.28
N VAL A 128 5.51 -0.84 9.71
CA VAL A 128 6.71 -1.42 10.32
C VAL A 128 7.37 -0.38 11.21
N TYR A 129 7.57 -0.70 12.50
CA TYR A 129 8.07 0.26 13.50
C TYR A 129 7.35 1.61 13.42
N PRO A 130 6.03 1.66 13.63
CA PRO A 130 5.23 2.85 13.38
C PRO A 130 5.54 3.97 14.38
N ILE A 131 5.73 5.19 13.89
CA ILE A 131 6.00 6.38 14.70
C ILE A 131 4.92 7.45 14.62
N ASN A 132 3.83 7.18 13.89
CA ASN A 132 2.71 8.10 13.72
C ASN A 132 1.37 7.36 13.72
N ALA A 133 0.27 8.06 13.99
CA ALA A 133 -1.06 7.48 14.12
C ALA A 133 -1.52 6.70 12.87
N MET A 134 -1.16 7.17 11.67
CA MET A 134 -1.47 6.45 10.44
C MET A 134 -0.76 5.09 10.40
N GLY A 135 0.55 5.06 10.64
CA GLY A 135 1.34 3.83 10.70
C GLY A 135 0.85 2.87 11.78
N ILE A 136 0.58 3.38 13.00
CA ILE A 136 0.02 2.59 14.11
C ILE A 136 -1.31 1.95 13.72
N SER A 137 -2.22 2.71 13.09
CA SER A 137 -3.51 2.18 12.66
C SER A 137 -3.37 1.09 11.59
N LYS A 138 -2.41 1.22 10.67
CA LYS A 138 -2.14 0.20 9.64
C LYS A 138 -1.46 -1.03 10.22
N ALA A 139 -0.52 -0.87 11.17
CA ALA A 139 0.07 -1.99 11.90
C ALA A 139 -1.00 -2.79 12.65
N MET A 140 -1.95 -2.10 13.31
CA MET A 140 -3.06 -2.78 13.99
C MET A 140 -3.97 -3.50 12.99
N SER A 141 -4.22 -2.94 11.81
CA SER A 141 -5.01 -3.60 10.75
C SER A 141 -4.35 -4.91 10.29
N GLU A 142 -3.02 -4.95 10.16
CA GLU A 142 -2.29 -6.19 9.85
C GLU A 142 -2.44 -7.21 10.98
N LYS A 143 -2.28 -6.80 12.24
CA LYS A 143 -2.44 -7.71 13.39
C LYS A 143 -3.86 -8.27 13.48
N LEU A 144 -4.88 -7.45 13.20
CA LEU A 144 -6.29 -7.90 13.13
C LEU A 144 -6.49 -8.91 11.99
N MET A 145 -5.92 -8.66 10.83
CA MET A 145 -6.00 -9.56 9.68
C MET A 145 -5.38 -10.93 10.01
N VAL A 146 -4.17 -10.94 10.60
CA VAL A 146 -3.49 -12.18 11.04
C VAL A 146 -4.29 -12.88 12.13
N ALA A 147 -4.79 -12.16 13.15
CA ALA A 147 -5.60 -12.76 14.22
C ALA A 147 -6.88 -13.40 13.65
N LYS A 148 -7.54 -12.72 12.72
CA LYS A 148 -8.76 -13.23 12.10
C LYS A 148 -8.51 -14.40 11.16
N SER A 149 -7.38 -14.43 10.46
CA SER A 149 -7.00 -15.54 9.60
C SER A 149 -6.84 -16.87 10.35
N ARG A 150 -6.41 -16.81 11.62
CA ARG A 150 -6.31 -18.00 12.50
C ARG A 150 -7.67 -18.62 12.83
N MET A 151 -8.76 -17.85 12.69
CA MET A 151 -10.12 -18.30 12.95
C MET A 151 -10.81 -18.87 11.71
N GLN A 152 -10.14 -18.89 10.57
CA GLN A 152 -10.68 -19.40 9.30
C GLN A 152 -10.13 -20.81 9.03
N ASP A 153 -11.01 -21.68 8.54
CA ASP A 153 -10.61 -22.98 8.02
C ASP A 153 -9.96 -22.85 6.63
N GLU A 154 -9.25 -23.88 6.18
CA GLU A 154 -8.53 -23.88 4.89
C GLU A 154 -9.43 -23.62 3.67
N ASN A 155 -10.72 -23.97 3.75
CA ASN A 155 -11.71 -23.80 2.67
C ASN A 155 -12.56 -22.52 2.83
N GLU A 156 -12.30 -21.71 3.83
CA GLU A 156 -13.00 -20.46 4.06
C GLU A 156 -12.33 -19.26 3.38
N THR A 157 -12.78 -18.06 3.70
CA THR A 157 -12.23 -16.81 3.14
C THR A 157 -10.75 -16.65 3.48
N VAL A 158 -9.87 -16.66 2.50
CA VAL A 158 -8.46 -16.38 2.71
C VAL A 158 -8.26 -14.89 2.98
N LEU A 159 -7.64 -14.56 4.09
CA LEU A 159 -7.29 -13.20 4.48
C LEU A 159 -5.77 -13.02 4.38
N CYS A 160 -5.30 -12.10 3.53
CA CYS A 160 -3.89 -11.78 3.38
C CYS A 160 -3.70 -10.28 3.15
N ALA A 161 -2.47 -9.81 3.18
CA ALA A 161 -2.16 -8.40 2.99
C ALA A 161 -1.00 -8.19 2.01
N THR A 162 -0.89 -6.96 1.48
CA THR A 162 0.27 -6.48 0.75
C THR A 162 0.84 -5.27 1.46
N ARG A 163 2.17 -5.20 1.57
CA ARG A 163 2.91 -4.09 2.15
C ARG A 163 3.88 -3.56 1.11
N TYR A 164 3.84 -2.27 0.85
CA TYR A 164 4.71 -1.63 -0.13
C TYR A 164 5.23 -0.29 0.39
N GLY A 165 6.33 0.18 -0.22
CA GLY A 165 6.96 1.44 0.10
C GLY A 165 6.29 2.65 -0.57
N ASN A 166 7.07 3.69 -0.81
CA ASN A 166 6.58 4.90 -1.45
C ASN A 166 6.28 4.63 -2.94
N VAL A 167 5.04 4.88 -3.34
CA VAL A 167 4.65 4.85 -4.75
C VAL A 167 5.01 6.18 -5.42
N MET A 168 5.86 6.11 -6.44
CA MET A 168 6.35 7.26 -7.20
C MET A 168 5.20 8.03 -7.85
N ALA A 169 5.33 9.34 -7.94
CA ALA A 169 4.38 10.26 -8.58
C ALA A 169 2.93 10.15 -8.05
N SER A 170 2.71 9.54 -6.87
CA SER A 170 1.40 9.52 -6.25
C SER A 170 0.99 10.93 -5.80
N ARG A 171 -0.32 11.21 -5.81
CA ARG A 171 -0.86 12.52 -5.41
C ARG A 171 -0.39 12.93 -4.02
N GLY A 172 0.19 14.15 -3.92
CA GLY A 172 0.71 14.70 -2.68
C GLY A 172 2.06 14.12 -2.23
N SER A 173 2.78 13.42 -3.14
CA SER A 173 4.14 12.92 -2.87
C SER A 173 5.23 13.90 -3.32
N VAL A 174 6.47 13.58 -2.98
CA VAL A 174 7.64 14.43 -3.20
C VAL A 174 7.93 14.72 -4.68
N ILE A 175 7.70 13.75 -5.58
CA ILE A 175 8.00 13.92 -7.02
C ILE A 175 7.13 15.02 -7.64
N PRO A 176 5.79 15.01 -7.55
CA PRO A 176 4.97 16.12 -8.04
C PRO A 176 5.32 17.46 -7.38
N LEU A 177 5.66 17.47 -6.09
CA LEU A 177 6.06 18.69 -5.39
C LEU A 177 7.33 19.27 -6.00
N PHE A 178 8.37 18.46 -6.20
CA PHE A 178 9.64 18.92 -6.77
C PHE A 178 9.46 19.43 -8.20
N ILE A 179 8.69 18.74 -9.04
CA ILE A 179 8.42 19.18 -10.41
C ILE A 179 7.69 20.54 -10.41
N SER A 180 6.68 20.72 -9.54
CA SER A 180 5.98 22.01 -9.40
C SER A 180 6.95 23.11 -8.99
N GLN A 181 7.82 22.86 -7.99
CA GLN A 181 8.81 23.85 -7.56
C GLN A 181 9.80 24.21 -8.68
N ILE A 182 10.28 23.23 -9.46
CA ILE A 182 11.18 23.50 -10.60
C ILE A 182 10.47 24.36 -11.66
N LYS A 183 9.25 23.98 -12.07
CA LYS A 183 8.48 24.73 -13.08
C LYS A 183 8.15 26.16 -12.62
N GLU A 184 8.01 26.38 -11.32
CA GLU A 184 7.80 27.70 -10.73
C GLU A 184 9.10 28.50 -10.50
N GLY A 185 10.26 27.96 -10.87
CA GLY A 185 11.57 28.57 -10.65
C GLY A 185 11.94 28.70 -9.16
N LYS A 186 11.42 27.80 -8.32
CA LYS A 186 11.66 27.79 -6.86
C LYS A 186 12.71 26.75 -6.49
N ALA A 187 13.41 27.00 -5.38
CA ALA A 187 14.28 26.02 -4.76
C ALA A 187 13.50 24.79 -4.29
N LEU A 188 14.08 23.59 -4.50
CA LEU A 188 13.50 22.35 -3.97
C LEU A 188 13.61 22.33 -2.44
N THR A 189 12.50 22.06 -1.77
CA THR A 189 12.47 21.92 -0.31
C THR A 189 12.79 20.50 0.11
N VAL A 190 14.02 20.23 0.52
CA VAL A 190 14.52 18.90 0.94
C VAL A 190 14.53 18.84 2.46
N THR A 191 13.92 17.81 3.04
CA THR A 191 13.88 17.63 4.51
C THR A 191 15.25 17.23 5.05
N ASP A 192 15.79 16.12 4.60
CA ASP A 192 17.14 15.65 4.87
C ASP A 192 17.70 15.00 3.57
N PRO A 193 18.85 15.43 3.05
CA PRO A 193 19.43 14.91 1.82
C PRO A 193 19.78 13.42 1.89
N ASN A 194 20.14 12.91 3.07
CA ASN A 194 20.53 11.51 3.29
C ASN A 194 19.36 10.58 3.57
N MET A 195 18.17 11.14 3.75
CA MET A 195 16.94 10.36 3.94
C MET A 195 16.69 9.47 2.73
N THR A 196 16.39 8.18 2.96
CA THR A 196 16.11 7.25 1.87
C THR A 196 14.65 6.88 1.78
N ARG A 197 14.19 6.61 0.55
CA ARG A 197 12.83 6.14 0.27
C ARG A 197 12.88 5.04 -0.78
N PHE A 198 12.02 4.03 -0.61
CA PHE A 198 11.77 3.06 -1.66
C PHE A 198 11.16 3.74 -2.88
N LEU A 199 11.50 3.26 -4.06
CA LEU A 199 10.98 3.75 -5.33
C LEU A 199 10.20 2.62 -6.02
N MET A 200 8.88 2.69 -5.95
CA MET A 200 7.98 1.73 -6.59
C MET A 200 7.10 2.42 -7.60
N SER A 201 6.85 1.80 -8.74
CA SER A 201 5.81 2.25 -9.65
C SER A 201 4.42 1.83 -9.15
N LEU A 202 3.39 2.45 -9.72
CA LEU A 202 2.02 2.06 -9.44
C LEU A 202 1.73 0.66 -10.03
N GLU A 203 2.34 0.36 -11.16
CA GLU A 203 2.26 -0.93 -11.85
C GLU A 203 2.85 -2.06 -10.99
N ASP A 204 4.05 -1.88 -10.46
CA ASP A 204 4.68 -2.86 -9.55
C ASP A 204 3.77 -3.14 -8.34
N SER A 205 3.16 -2.08 -7.80
CA SER A 205 2.24 -2.22 -6.66
C SER A 205 0.97 -3.01 -7.02
N VAL A 206 0.48 -2.90 -8.25
CA VAL A 206 -0.66 -3.70 -8.74
C VAL A 206 -0.25 -5.16 -8.97
N ASP A 207 0.94 -5.40 -9.50
CA ASP A 207 1.46 -6.75 -9.69
C ASP A 207 1.62 -7.48 -8.35
N LEU A 208 2.05 -6.78 -7.29
CA LEU A 208 2.05 -7.32 -5.92
C LEU A 208 0.63 -7.73 -5.46
N VAL A 209 -0.40 -6.92 -5.75
CA VAL A 209 -1.78 -7.27 -5.40
C VAL A 209 -2.26 -8.50 -6.16
N LEU A 210 -1.95 -8.60 -7.46
CA LEU A 210 -2.27 -9.78 -8.27
C LEU A 210 -1.57 -11.03 -7.72
N TYR A 211 -0.29 -10.91 -7.37
CA TYR A 211 0.49 -11.97 -6.76
C TYR A 211 -0.13 -12.45 -5.43
N ALA A 212 -0.54 -11.52 -4.57
CA ALA A 212 -1.21 -11.87 -3.32
C ALA A 212 -2.57 -12.55 -3.55
N PHE A 213 -3.34 -12.14 -4.57
CA PHE A 213 -4.55 -12.85 -4.94
C PHE A 213 -4.28 -14.28 -5.42
N GLU A 214 -3.18 -14.53 -6.09
CA GLU A 214 -2.86 -15.85 -6.65
C GLU A 214 -2.25 -16.77 -5.60
N HIS A 215 -1.30 -16.30 -4.81
CA HIS A 215 -0.45 -17.11 -3.96
C HIS A 215 -0.75 -17.00 -2.46
N GLY A 216 -1.56 -16.02 -2.01
CA GLY A 216 -1.81 -15.77 -0.58
C GLY A 216 -2.43 -16.97 0.12
N ARG A 217 -1.94 -17.23 1.34
CA ARG A 217 -2.52 -18.16 2.32
C ARG A 217 -3.02 -17.38 3.51
N GLN A 218 -3.64 -18.06 4.45
CA GLN A 218 -4.19 -17.43 5.65
C GLN A 218 -3.12 -16.63 6.41
N GLY A 219 -3.36 -15.34 6.56
CA GLY A 219 -2.53 -14.42 7.33
C GLY A 219 -1.22 -13.98 6.68
N ASP A 220 -0.92 -14.38 5.44
CA ASP A 220 0.30 -13.97 4.74
C ASP A 220 0.32 -12.46 4.50
N ILE A 221 1.52 -11.87 4.63
CA ILE A 221 1.81 -10.51 4.18
C ILE A 221 2.86 -10.59 3.07
N PHE A 222 2.55 -10.05 1.90
CA PHE A 222 3.48 -9.97 0.78
C PHE A 222 4.12 -8.60 0.71
N VAL A 223 5.43 -8.60 0.48
CA VAL A 223 6.25 -7.39 0.39
C VAL A 223 6.99 -7.39 -0.94
N GLN A 224 6.91 -6.28 -1.67
CA GLN A 224 7.67 -6.10 -2.90
C GLN A 224 9.12 -5.76 -2.58
N LYS A 225 10.06 -6.43 -3.23
CA LYS A 225 11.45 -5.99 -3.28
C LYS A 225 11.55 -4.78 -4.20
N ALA A 226 11.96 -3.66 -3.64
CA ALA A 226 12.03 -2.39 -4.37
C ALA A 226 13.39 -1.74 -4.19
N PRO A 227 13.93 -1.08 -5.23
CA PRO A 227 15.09 -0.22 -5.08
C PRO A 227 14.75 1.02 -4.26
N ALA A 228 15.77 1.71 -3.78
CA ALA A 228 15.63 2.97 -3.07
C ALA A 228 16.57 4.04 -3.60
N SER A 229 16.33 5.29 -3.24
CA SER A 229 17.28 6.38 -3.44
C SER A 229 17.33 7.29 -2.23
N THR A 230 18.38 8.11 -2.17
CA THR A 230 18.38 9.27 -1.28
C THR A 230 17.42 10.34 -1.83
N VAL A 231 16.91 11.21 -0.95
CA VAL A 231 16.11 12.37 -1.37
C VAL A 231 16.99 13.34 -2.17
N ALA A 232 18.29 13.43 -1.85
CA ALA A 232 19.23 14.24 -2.62
C ALA A 232 19.38 13.77 -4.07
N ASP A 233 19.62 12.45 -4.29
CA ASP A 233 19.74 11.90 -5.64
C ASP A 233 18.46 12.04 -6.45
N LEU A 234 17.30 11.86 -5.81
CA LEU A 234 16.00 12.09 -6.44
C LEU A 234 15.81 13.57 -6.83
N ALA A 235 16.16 14.50 -5.94
CA ALA A 235 16.09 15.93 -6.21
C ALA A 235 17.03 16.31 -7.37
N GLN A 236 18.25 15.80 -7.39
CA GLN A 236 19.20 16.02 -8.47
C GLN A 236 18.66 15.46 -9.81
N ALA A 237 18.16 14.24 -9.81
CA ALA A 237 17.60 13.62 -11.02
C ALA A 237 16.48 14.47 -11.64
N LEU A 238 15.53 14.94 -10.80
CA LEU A 238 14.43 15.80 -11.27
C LEU A 238 14.91 17.18 -11.72
N THR A 239 15.85 17.79 -10.99
CA THR A 239 16.48 19.07 -11.39
C THR A 239 17.11 18.97 -12.78
N GLU A 240 17.87 17.91 -13.04
CA GLU A 240 18.50 17.68 -14.34
C GLU A 240 17.49 17.33 -15.46
N MET A 241 16.39 16.66 -15.15
CA MET A 241 15.33 16.30 -16.13
C MET A 241 14.47 17.49 -16.53
N PHE A 242 14.17 18.38 -15.60
CA PHE A 242 13.25 19.50 -15.79
C PHE A 242 13.95 20.88 -15.90
N GLY A 243 15.29 20.90 -15.90
CA GLY A 243 16.07 22.13 -16.14
C GLY A 243 16.07 23.12 -14.97
N GLY A 244 15.96 22.61 -13.73
CA GLY A 244 16.01 23.45 -12.53
C GLY A 244 17.40 24.07 -12.33
N THR A 245 17.44 25.34 -11.90
CA THR A 245 18.69 26.11 -11.67
C THR A 245 18.92 26.44 -10.18
N GLU A 246 17.86 26.41 -9.38
CA GLU A 246 17.93 26.77 -7.97
C GLU A 246 18.53 25.67 -7.12
N LYS A 247 19.37 26.04 -6.15
CA LYS A 247 19.93 25.10 -5.18
C LYS A 247 18.83 24.62 -4.22
N ALA A 248 18.84 23.32 -3.91
CA ALA A 248 17.91 22.76 -2.92
C ALA A 248 18.09 23.41 -1.54
N GLN A 249 16.96 23.74 -0.91
CA GLN A 249 16.90 24.28 0.44
C GLN A 249 16.62 23.14 1.43
N ILE A 250 17.51 22.94 2.40
CA ILE A 250 17.31 21.98 3.48
C ILE A 250 16.41 22.59 4.53
N ILE A 251 15.24 21.98 4.77
CA ILE A 251 14.20 22.48 5.70
C ILE A 251 14.13 21.69 7.01
N GLY A 252 14.89 20.60 7.15
CA GLY A 252 14.87 19.70 8.32
C GLY A 252 13.78 18.63 8.26
N THR A 253 13.90 17.60 9.09
CA THR A 253 12.97 16.48 9.17
C THR A 253 11.63 16.93 9.76
N ARG A 254 10.52 16.52 9.16
CA ARG A 254 9.17 16.84 9.64
C ARG A 254 8.76 15.89 10.77
N HIS A 255 7.77 16.32 11.56
CA HIS A 255 7.17 15.45 12.57
C HIS A 255 6.61 14.18 11.95
N GLY A 256 6.90 13.02 12.56
CA GLY A 256 6.42 11.74 12.12
C GLY A 256 7.07 11.19 10.85
N GLU A 257 8.18 11.79 10.37
CA GLU A 257 9.00 11.26 9.26
C GLU A 257 10.18 10.46 9.80
N LYS A 258 10.44 9.30 9.18
CA LYS A 258 11.62 8.47 9.42
C LYS A 258 12.76 8.87 8.50
N LEU A 259 14.01 8.68 8.94
CA LEU A 259 15.19 8.86 8.08
C LEU A 259 15.26 7.79 6.96
N TYR A 260 14.75 6.62 7.24
CA TYR A 260 14.59 5.52 6.27
C TYR A 260 13.30 4.76 6.55
N GLU A 261 12.78 4.06 5.56
CA GLU A 261 11.59 3.22 5.70
C GLU A 261 11.99 1.75 5.82
N SER A 262 11.23 1.00 6.61
CA SER A 262 11.36 -0.45 6.74
C SER A 262 10.13 -1.13 6.14
N LEU A 263 10.34 -2.14 5.31
CA LEU A 263 9.27 -2.96 4.75
C LEU A 263 9.08 -4.26 5.51
N ILE A 264 10.16 -4.79 6.10
CA ILE A 264 10.12 -6.00 6.92
C ILE A 264 11.00 -5.78 8.13
N SER A 265 10.48 -6.06 9.34
CA SER A 265 11.27 -6.03 10.56
C SER A 265 12.19 -7.26 10.65
N ARG A 266 13.24 -7.19 11.48
CA ARG A 266 14.15 -8.32 11.68
C ARG A 266 13.42 -9.57 12.17
N GLU A 267 12.44 -9.43 13.04
CA GLU A 267 11.62 -10.55 13.51
C GLU A 267 10.86 -11.22 12.35
N GLU A 268 10.27 -10.42 11.48
CA GLU A 268 9.60 -10.92 10.28
C GLU A 268 10.61 -11.52 9.28
N MET A 269 11.80 -10.89 9.09
CA MET A 269 12.84 -11.41 8.18
C MET A 269 13.39 -12.77 8.60
N ALA A 270 13.43 -13.05 9.89
CA ALA A 270 13.85 -14.36 10.41
C ALA A 270 12.98 -15.51 9.88
N HIS A 271 11.74 -15.23 9.50
CA HIS A 271 10.77 -16.20 9.01
C HIS A 271 10.25 -15.91 7.59
N ALA A 272 10.72 -14.82 6.96
CA ALA A 272 10.31 -14.45 5.61
C ALA A 272 10.84 -15.45 4.56
N GLU A 273 9.99 -15.78 3.62
CA GLU A 273 10.34 -16.61 2.46
C GLU A 273 10.68 -15.71 1.26
N ASP A 274 11.80 -15.99 0.61
CA ASP A 274 12.20 -15.31 -0.62
C ASP A 274 11.45 -15.94 -1.82
N MET A 275 10.58 -15.14 -2.45
CA MET A 275 9.74 -15.55 -3.59
C MET A 275 10.21 -14.90 -4.91
N GLY A 276 11.50 -14.57 -5.04
CA GLY A 276 12.04 -13.87 -6.19
C GLY A 276 11.86 -12.36 -6.08
N ASP A 277 10.89 -11.77 -6.77
CA ASP A 277 10.62 -10.34 -6.72
C ASP A 277 9.89 -9.89 -5.44
N TYR A 278 9.43 -10.84 -4.63
CA TYR A 278 8.66 -10.62 -3.42
C TYR A 278 9.25 -11.34 -2.22
N TYR A 279 8.92 -10.85 -1.03
CA TYR A 279 8.99 -11.62 0.21
C TYR A 279 7.58 -12.01 0.63
N ARG A 280 7.44 -13.23 1.15
CA ARG A 280 6.26 -13.69 1.86
C ARG A 280 6.58 -13.74 3.35
N ILE A 281 5.82 -13.04 4.16
CA ILE A 281 5.86 -13.11 5.61
C ILE A 281 4.70 -14.02 6.02
N PRO A 282 4.97 -15.26 6.46
CA PRO A 282 3.91 -16.18 6.89
C PRO A 282 3.26 -15.71 8.18
N ALA A 283 1.98 -16.08 8.38
CA ALA A 283 1.29 -15.79 9.63
C ALA A 283 1.98 -16.48 10.80
N ASP A 284 2.05 -15.77 11.93
CA ASP A 284 2.40 -16.38 13.20
C ASP A 284 1.19 -17.18 13.72
N ASN A 285 1.25 -18.50 13.59
CA ASN A 285 0.18 -19.43 13.99
C ASN A 285 0.38 -20.03 15.40
N ARG A 286 1.31 -19.48 16.18
CA ARG A 286 1.52 -19.92 17.56
C ARG A 286 0.30 -19.58 18.43
N ASP A 287 -0.02 -20.44 19.38
CA ASP A 287 -1.04 -20.15 20.40
C ASP A 287 -0.45 -19.39 21.61
N LEU A 288 -1.31 -18.97 22.54
CA LEU A 288 -0.89 -18.23 23.74
C LEU A 288 -0.03 -19.05 24.72
N ASN A 289 0.01 -20.36 24.57
CA ASN A 289 0.71 -21.26 25.50
C ASN A 289 2.07 -21.73 24.98
N TYR A 290 2.59 -21.09 23.91
CA TYR A 290 3.88 -21.51 23.40
C TYR A 290 5.04 -21.14 24.34
N ALA A 291 5.95 -22.10 24.56
CA ALA A 291 7.03 -22.00 25.55
C ALA A 291 7.98 -20.81 25.29
N LYS A 292 8.25 -20.48 24.03
CA LYS A 292 9.12 -19.36 23.62
C LYS A 292 8.64 -17.99 24.08
N TYR A 293 7.36 -17.83 24.42
CA TYR A 293 6.87 -16.55 24.95
C TYR A 293 7.39 -16.26 26.36
N PHE A 294 7.61 -17.31 27.15
CA PHE A 294 7.94 -17.19 28.58
C PHE A 294 9.39 -17.51 28.91
N SER A 295 10.04 -18.40 28.17
CA SER A 295 11.32 -18.96 28.59
C SER A 295 12.37 -19.10 27.48
N ASP A 296 11.96 -19.19 26.23
CA ASP A 296 12.89 -19.46 25.12
C ASP A 296 12.87 -18.31 24.10
N GLY A 297 14.04 -17.68 23.85
CA GLY A 297 14.23 -16.75 22.77
C GLY A 297 14.36 -17.46 21.41
N ASP A 298 14.45 -16.68 20.34
CA ASP A 298 14.77 -17.17 19.00
C ASP A 298 16.10 -16.55 18.55
N GLU A 299 17.15 -17.36 18.46
CA GLU A 299 18.49 -16.90 18.09
C GLU A 299 18.52 -16.38 16.63
N VAL A 300 17.68 -16.91 15.75
CA VAL A 300 17.59 -16.47 14.35
C VAL A 300 17.21 -14.99 14.27
N ILE A 301 16.29 -14.53 15.12
CA ILE A 301 15.86 -13.12 15.19
C ILE A 301 17.04 -12.21 15.56
N SER A 302 17.95 -12.67 16.43
CA SER A 302 19.10 -11.87 16.88
C SER A 302 20.11 -11.61 15.77
N HIS A 303 20.15 -12.46 14.75
CA HIS A 303 21.07 -12.37 13.59
C HIS A 303 20.42 -11.84 12.31
N ALA A 304 19.09 -11.75 12.29
CA ALA A 304 18.37 -11.19 11.14
C ALA A 304 18.51 -9.66 11.08
N GLU A 305 18.49 -9.12 9.89
CA GLU A 305 18.50 -7.67 9.64
C GLU A 305 17.15 -7.22 9.07
N ASP A 306 16.79 -5.96 9.34
CA ASP A 306 15.59 -5.35 8.75
C ASP A 306 15.76 -5.19 7.22
N TYR A 307 14.68 -5.38 6.46
CA TYR A 307 14.64 -4.97 5.07
C TYR A 307 14.20 -3.51 4.96
N THR A 308 15.15 -2.63 4.63
CA THR A 308 14.97 -1.18 4.70
C THR A 308 15.35 -0.48 3.40
N SER A 309 14.91 0.77 3.23
CA SER A 309 15.35 1.63 2.13
C SER A 309 16.84 2.01 2.21
N HIS A 310 17.50 1.80 3.36
CA HIS A 310 18.94 1.95 3.50
C HIS A 310 19.72 0.73 3.03
N SER A 311 19.21 -0.48 3.26
CA SER A 311 19.90 -1.76 3.00
C SER A 311 19.58 -2.36 1.62
N THR A 312 18.51 -1.91 0.94
CA THR A 312 18.17 -2.38 -0.41
C THR A 312 19.10 -1.80 -1.50
N ASN A 313 18.96 -2.29 -2.74
CA ASN A 313 19.66 -1.74 -3.89
C ASN A 313 19.37 -0.23 -4.06
N ARG A 314 20.42 0.60 -3.98
CA ARG A 314 20.31 2.06 -4.12
C ARG A 314 20.61 2.50 -5.53
N LEU A 315 19.66 3.21 -6.11
CA LEU A 315 19.81 3.78 -7.45
C LEU A 315 20.61 5.09 -7.39
N ASN A 316 21.53 5.25 -8.32
CA ASN A 316 22.19 6.51 -8.59
C ASN A 316 21.32 7.44 -9.46
N VAL A 317 21.71 8.71 -9.64
CA VAL A 317 20.95 9.73 -10.39
C VAL A 317 20.57 9.26 -11.80
N LYS A 318 21.48 8.57 -12.53
CA LYS A 318 21.20 8.08 -13.88
C LYS A 318 20.13 6.98 -13.89
N GLU A 319 20.20 6.06 -12.94
CA GLU A 319 19.23 4.97 -12.80
C GLU A 319 17.86 5.51 -12.37
N ILE A 320 17.84 6.51 -11.47
CA ILE A 320 16.61 7.21 -11.08
C ILE A 320 15.94 7.85 -12.30
N LYS A 321 16.70 8.58 -13.14
CA LYS A 321 16.14 9.15 -14.38
C LYS A 321 15.55 8.08 -15.28
N THR A 322 16.24 6.97 -15.46
CA THR A 322 15.75 5.84 -16.27
C THR A 322 14.45 5.26 -15.71
N LEU A 323 14.37 5.16 -14.40
CA LEU A 323 13.16 4.67 -13.72
C LEU A 323 12.00 5.67 -13.85
N LEU A 324 12.25 6.96 -13.62
CA LEU A 324 11.24 8.02 -13.71
C LEU A 324 10.67 8.14 -15.13
N MET A 325 11.48 7.98 -16.19
CA MET A 325 11.04 8.01 -17.59
C MET A 325 10.04 6.89 -17.95
N LYS A 326 9.91 5.85 -17.13
CA LYS A 326 8.86 4.83 -17.33
C LYS A 326 7.47 5.32 -16.92
N LEU A 327 7.39 6.32 -16.04
CA LEU A 327 6.13 6.84 -15.52
C LEU A 327 5.43 7.77 -16.54
N ASP A 328 4.18 7.50 -16.84
CA ASP A 328 3.39 8.33 -17.76
C ASP A 328 3.25 9.76 -17.24
N PHE A 329 3.07 9.93 -15.93
CA PHE A 329 3.06 11.25 -15.27
C PHE A 329 4.31 12.08 -15.62
N ILE A 330 5.50 11.48 -15.60
CA ILE A 330 6.75 12.20 -15.92
C ILE A 330 6.77 12.59 -17.40
N LYS A 331 6.35 11.69 -18.29
CA LYS A 331 6.28 11.98 -19.74
C LYS A 331 5.29 13.12 -20.04
N GLU A 332 4.14 13.12 -19.36
CA GLU A 332 3.14 14.19 -19.48
C GLU A 332 3.71 15.53 -19.00
N GLU A 333 4.35 15.55 -17.82
CA GLU A 333 4.94 16.76 -17.24
C GLU A 333 6.13 17.32 -18.03
N MET A 334 6.87 16.47 -18.77
CA MET A 334 7.96 16.92 -19.66
C MET A 334 7.44 17.51 -20.99
N ASN A 335 6.24 17.14 -21.41
CA ASN A 335 5.62 17.64 -22.64
C ASN A 335 4.71 18.86 -22.41
N ALA A 336 4.44 19.20 -21.14
CA ALA A 336 3.62 20.34 -20.72
C ALA A 336 4.49 21.59 -20.45
#